data_98755f63963d035db3882359e1982877
#
_entry.id   98755f63963d035db3882359e1982877
#
_cell.length_a   1.000
_cell.length_b   1.000
_cell.length_c   1.000
_cell.angle_alpha   90.00
_cell.angle_beta   90.00
_cell.angle_gamma   90.00
#
_symmetry.space_group_name_H-M   'P 1'
#
loop_
_entity.id
_entity.type
_entity.pdbx_description
1 polymer ?
#
loop_
_entity_poly.entity_id
_entity_poly.type
_entity_poly.pdbx_seq_one_letter_code
_entity_poly.pdbx_strand_id
1 'polypeptide(L)'
;FLWAIDSMLPEAFRVIEEWGFTYKTVAFTWIKENIKSDGYFTGMGYWTRCNPEQCLLATKGKPKRISKSVKQLVISKRQEHSRKPAIIRDNIVELCGDLPRVELFARQKVKGWHSWGDQI
;
A
#
# COMPACT_ATOMS: atom_id res chain seq x y z
N PHE A 1 -3.31 0.91 -6.71
CA PHE A 1 -2.35 0.88 -5.58
C PHE A 1 -1.94 -0.56 -5.33
N LEU A 2 -0.66 -0.85 -5.48
CA LEU A 2 -0.12 -2.20 -5.36
C LEU A 2 1.01 -2.24 -4.32
N TRP A 3 0.82 -3.02 -3.26
CA TRP A 3 1.87 -3.25 -2.28
C TRP A 3 2.96 -4.16 -2.85
N ALA A 4 4.21 -3.81 -2.59
CA ALA A 4 5.35 -4.59 -3.04
C ALA A 4 6.49 -4.49 -2.01
N ILE A 5 7.14 -5.61 -1.74
CA ILE A 5 8.39 -5.61 -0.98
C ILE A 5 9.55 -5.33 -1.95
N ASP A 6 10.64 -4.76 -1.43
CA ASP A 6 11.74 -4.29 -2.28
C ASP A 6 12.33 -5.38 -3.17
N SER A 7 12.49 -6.59 -2.65
CA SER A 7 13.06 -7.70 -3.42
C SER A 7 12.15 -8.22 -4.53
N MET A 8 10.87 -7.84 -4.52
CA MET A 8 9.86 -8.28 -5.49
C MET A 8 9.40 -7.15 -6.42
N LEU A 9 10.10 -6.02 -6.42
CA LEU A 9 9.73 -4.89 -7.28
C LEU A 9 9.66 -5.26 -8.77
N PRO A 10 10.60 -6.03 -9.34
CA PRO A 10 10.48 -6.40 -10.76
C PRO A 10 9.19 -7.17 -11.08
N GLU A 11 8.76 -8.06 -10.18
CA GLU A 11 7.50 -8.80 -10.36
C GLU A 11 6.29 -7.89 -10.25
N ALA A 12 6.33 -6.92 -9.33
CA ALA A 12 5.25 -5.93 -9.19
C ALA A 12 5.09 -5.10 -10.47
N PHE A 13 6.19 -4.64 -11.06
CA PHE A 13 6.15 -3.90 -12.31
C PHE A 13 5.59 -4.75 -13.46
N ARG A 14 5.91 -6.03 -13.48
CA ARG A 14 5.36 -6.95 -14.49
C ARG A 14 3.85 -7.11 -14.34
N VAL A 15 3.35 -7.25 -13.12
CA VAL A 15 1.91 -7.34 -12.85
C VAL A 15 1.19 -6.07 -13.34
N ILE A 16 1.75 -4.90 -13.00
CA ILE A 16 1.19 -3.61 -13.43
C ILE A 16 1.06 -3.57 -14.96
N GLU A 17 2.11 -3.92 -15.67
CA GLU A 17 2.14 -3.90 -17.12
C GLU A 17 1.15 -4.91 -17.73
N GLU A 18 1.16 -6.14 -17.25
CA GLU A 18 0.26 -7.19 -17.76
C GLU A 18 -1.21 -6.88 -17.54
N TRP A 19 -1.55 -6.16 -16.47
CA TRP A 19 -2.91 -5.73 -16.21
C TRP A 19 -3.30 -4.46 -16.98
N GLY A 20 -2.40 -3.95 -17.79
CA GLY A 20 -2.67 -2.80 -18.66
C GLY A 20 -2.57 -1.45 -17.97
N PHE A 21 -1.91 -1.38 -16.82
CA PHE A 21 -1.69 -0.13 -16.11
C PHE A 21 -0.31 0.42 -16.43
N THR A 22 -0.12 1.72 -16.18
CA THR A 22 1.17 2.39 -16.31
C THR A 22 1.67 2.78 -14.94
N TYR A 23 2.87 2.33 -14.58
CA TYR A 23 3.50 2.73 -13.32
C TYR A 23 3.77 4.23 -13.31
N LYS A 24 3.43 4.89 -12.21
CA LYS A 24 3.65 6.34 -12.05
C LYS A 24 4.70 6.65 -10.99
N THR A 25 4.55 6.10 -9.81
CA THR A 25 5.43 6.43 -8.68
C THR A 25 5.17 5.49 -7.51
N VAL A 26 5.98 5.61 -6.47
CA VAL A 26 5.67 5.06 -5.17
C VAL A 26 4.70 6.01 -4.48
N ALA A 27 3.47 5.56 -4.24
CA ALA A 27 2.46 6.39 -3.57
C ALA A 27 2.75 6.51 -2.08
N PHE A 28 3.04 5.38 -1.43
CA PHE A 28 3.30 5.35 0.01
C PHE A 28 4.51 4.48 0.32
N THR A 29 5.31 4.94 1.28
CA THR A 29 6.36 4.15 1.91
C THR A 29 5.99 3.99 3.38
N TRP A 30 5.70 2.77 3.79
CA TRP A 30 5.33 2.47 5.16
C TRP A 30 6.58 2.07 5.94
N ILE A 31 6.91 2.88 6.94
CA ILE A 31 7.95 2.58 7.92
C ILE A 31 7.29 1.91 9.12
N LYS A 32 7.72 0.70 9.43
CA LYS A 32 7.09 -0.15 10.45
C LYS A 32 7.69 0.11 11.83
N GLU A 33 6.84 0.53 12.76
CA GLU A 33 7.23 0.62 14.15
C GLU A 33 7.02 -0.73 14.86
N ASN A 34 7.80 -0.97 15.91
CA ASN A 34 7.63 -2.16 16.75
C ASN A 34 6.26 -2.14 17.43
N ILE A 35 5.72 -3.33 17.69
CA ILE A 35 4.39 -3.46 18.32
C ILE A 35 4.44 -3.07 19.80
N LYS A 36 5.45 -3.56 20.53
CA LYS A 36 5.49 -3.48 21.99
C LYS A 36 6.67 -2.68 22.55
N SER A 37 7.54 -2.17 21.72
CA SER A 37 8.72 -1.42 22.14
C SER A 37 8.90 -0.19 21.26
N ASP A 38 9.71 0.75 21.73
CA ASP A 38 10.11 1.89 20.91
C ASP A 38 11.00 1.43 19.76
N GLY A 39 11.05 2.23 18.71
CA GLY A 39 11.91 2.02 17.57
C GLY A 39 11.21 1.32 16.42
N TYR A 40 11.99 0.96 15.43
CA TYR A 40 11.50 0.44 14.17
C TYR A 40 11.74 -1.07 14.08
N PHE A 41 10.76 -1.76 13.51
CA PHE A 41 10.87 -3.19 13.25
C PHE A 41 11.99 -3.46 12.24
N THR A 42 12.78 -4.51 12.48
CA THR A 42 13.82 -4.95 11.55
C THR A 42 13.56 -6.39 11.16
N GLY A 43 13.20 -6.59 9.91
CA GLY A 43 12.95 -7.92 9.35
C GLY A 43 14.24 -8.61 8.87
N MET A 44 14.09 -9.81 8.31
CA MET A 44 15.23 -10.57 7.80
C MET A 44 15.83 -9.93 6.56
N GLY A 45 15.00 -9.57 5.60
CA GLY A 45 15.45 -8.93 4.35
C GLY A 45 16.26 -9.82 3.44
N TYR A 46 16.61 -9.28 2.29
CA TYR A 46 17.50 -9.88 1.31
C TYR A 46 18.71 -8.94 1.19
N TRP A 47 19.89 -9.42 1.56
CA TRP A 47 21.13 -8.67 1.71
C TRP A 47 21.16 -7.80 2.96
N THR A 48 20.32 -6.76 3.04
CA THR A 48 20.23 -5.93 4.24
C THR A 48 18.97 -6.26 5.03
N ARG A 49 18.97 -5.95 6.34
CA ARG A 49 17.80 -6.10 7.19
C ARG A 49 16.74 -5.09 6.75
N CYS A 50 15.53 -5.55 6.44
CA CYS A 50 14.51 -4.69 5.85
C CYS A 50 13.51 -4.15 6.87
N ASN A 51 12.93 -3.01 6.56
CA ASN A 51 11.81 -2.45 7.31
C ASN A 51 10.67 -1.99 6.39
N PRO A 52 10.92 -1.08 5.42
CA PRO A 52 9.82 -0.45 4.70
C PRO A 52 9.08 -1.41 3.77
N GLU A 53 7.80 -1.10 3.53
CA GLU A 53 7.08 -1.64 2.38
C GLU A 53 6.61 -0.50 1.49
N GLN A 54 6.59 -0.74 0.20
CA GLN A 54 6.21 0.24 -0.81
C GLN A 54 4.80 -0.05 -1.31
N CYS A 55 4.00 1.00 -1.46
CA CYS A 55 2.72 0.92 -2.14
C CYS A 55 2.84 1.70 -3.45
N LEU A 56 2.82 0.99 -4.56
CA LEU A 56 3.04 1.57 -5.88
C LEU A 56 1.74 2.14 -6.42
N LEU A 57 1.85 3.26 -7.14
CA LEU A 57 0.74 3.86 -7.88
C LEU A 57 0.91 3.61 -9.36
N ALA A 58 -0.10 3.00 -9.96
CA ALA A 58 -0.21 2.83 -11.38
C ALA A 58 -1.59 3.28 -11.85
N THR A 59 -1.67 3.79 -13.07
CA THR A 59 -2.91 4.36 -13.60
C THR A 59 -3.26 3.74 -14.95
N LYS A 60 -4.55 3.76 -15.24
CA LYS A 60 -5.09 3.47 -16.56
C LYS A 60 -5.96 4.63 -16.97
N GLY A 61 -5.72 5.16 -18.17
CA GLY A 61 -6.38 6.40 -18.59
C GLY A 61 -5.71 7.62 -17.95
N LYS A 62 -6.50 8.64 -17.64
CA LYS A 62 -5.99 9.91 -17.11
C LYS A 62 -6.72 10.33 -15.83
N PRO A 63 -6.61 9.55 -14.75
CA PRO A 63 -7.21 9.96 -13.49
C PRO A 63 -6.49 11.20 -12.93
N LYS A 64 -7.22 11.99 -12.13
CA LYS A 64 -6.66 13.19 -11.51
C LYS A 64 -6.71 13.04 -10.00
N ARG A 65 -5.65 13.50 -9.32
CA ARG A 65 -5.68 13.63 -7.87
C ARG A 65 -6.54 14.85 -7.50
N ILE A 66 -7.24 14.75 -6.38
CA ILE A 66 -8.04 15.87 -5.86
C ILE A 66 -7.34 16.59 -4.71
N SER A 67 -6.39 15.97 -4.05
CA SER A 67 -5.61 16.58 -2.98
C SER A 67 -4.14 16.57 -3.34
N LYS A 68 -3.44 17.65 -2.96
CA LYS A 68 -1.99 17.78 -3.12
C LYS A 68 -1.25 17.63 -1.80
N SER A 69 -1.94 17.35 -0.71
CA SER A 69 -1.37 17.34 0.64
C SER A 69 -1.19 15.96 1.25
N VAL A 70 -1.57 14.91 0.54
CA VAL A 70 -1.37 13.54 1.03
C VAL A 70 0.12 13.19 0.97
N LYS A 71 0.66 12.77 2.11
CA LYS A 71 2.10 12.48 2.23
C LYS A 71 2.42 11.05 1.87
N GLN A 72 3.59 10.87 1.27
CA GLN A 72 4.10 9.56 0.88
C GLN A 72 4.53 8.72 2.09
N LEU A 73 5.20 9.34 3.05
CA LEU A 73 5.74 8.63 4.21
C LEU A 73 4.65 8.34 5.22
N VAL A 74 4.52 7.07 5.59
CA VAL A 74 3.58 6.62 6.61
C VAL A 74 4.37 5.87 7.68
N ILE A 75 4.36 6.36 8.91
CA ILE A 75 4.99 5.72 10.05
C ILE A 75 3.87 5.16 10.93
N SER A 76 3.85 3.85 11.09
CA SER A 76 2.77 3.18 11.80
C SER A 76 3.25 1.84 12.33
N LYS A 77 2.69 1.41 13.45
CA LYS A 77 3.03 0.11 14.04
C LYS A 77 2.63 -1.01 13.10
N ARG A 78 3.51 -2.01 12.98
CA ARG A 78 3.11 -3.23 12.31
C ARG A 78 2.07 -3.96 13.16
N GLN A 79 1.24 -4.73 12.49
CA GLN A 79 0.18 -5.51 13.12
C GLN A 79 0.43 -6.99 12.85
N GLU A 80 -0.62 -7.77 12.67
CA GLU A 80 -0.51 -9.16 12.24
C GLU A 80 0.31 -9.26 10.96
N HIS A 81 0.92 -10.41 10.74
CA HIS A 81 1.73 -10.64 9.54
C HIS A 81 0.99 -10.19 8.27
N SER A 82 1.67 -9.42 7.45
CA SER A 82 1.20 -8.87 6.17
C SER A 82 0.02 -7.89 6.26
N ARG A 83 -0.47 -7.55 7.44
CA ARG A 83 -1.56 -6.58 7.58
C ARG A 83 -1.05 -5.17 7.36
N LYS A 84 -1.69 -4.44 6.45
CA LYS A 84 -1.32 -3.07 6.10
C LYS A 84 -2.01 -2.06 7.01
N PRO A 85 -1.42 -0.86 7.21
CA PRO A 85 -2.05 0.18 8.05
C PRO A 85 -3.38 0.63 7.47
N ALA A 86 -4.39 0.75 8.33
CA ALA A 86 -5.73 1.19 7.92
C ALA A 86 -5.73 2.63 7.38
N ILE A 87 -4.81 3.47 7.84
CA ILE A 87 -4.73 4.87 7.40
C ILE A 87 -4.48 5.00 5.90
N ILE A 88 -3.89 3.99 5.28
CA ILE A 88 -3.66 4.01 3.82
C ILE A 88 -4.97 4.12 3.05
N ARG A 89 -6.03 3.45 3.51
CA ARG A 89 -7.35 3.55 2.85
C ARG A 89 -7.87 4.99 2.89
N ASP A 90 -7.72 5.64 4.04
CA ASP A 90 -8.15 7.04 4.21
C ASP A 90 -7.33 7.98 3.33
N ASN A 91 -6.03 7.74 3.25
CA ASN A 91 -5.13 8.53 2.43
C ASN A 91 -5.46 8.39 0.94
N ILE A 92 -5.84 7.20 0.50
CA ILE A 92 -6.26 6.95 -0.88
C ILE A 92 -7.53 7.74 -1.20
N VAL A 93 -8.51 7.74 -0.31
CA VAL A 93 -9.75 8.48 -0.51
C VAL A 93 -9.49 9.99 -0.52
N GLU A 94 -8.61 10.48 0.34
CA GLU A 94 -8.23 11.88 0.33
C GLU A 94 -7.54 12.27 -0.98
N LEU A 95 -6.65 11.41 -1.48
CA LEU A 95 -5.91 11.65 -2.72
C LEU A 95 -6.81 11.62 -3.94
N CYS A 96 -7.66 10.62 -4.05
CA CYS A 96 -8.40 10.28 -5.27
C CYS A 96 -9.85 10.74 -5.24
N GLY A 97 -10.41 11.00 -4.07
CA GLY A 97 -11.81 11.35 -3.88
C GLY A 97 -12.69 10.15 -3.57
N ASP A 98 -13.97 10.44 -3.33
CA ASP A 98 -14.96 9.43 -3.00
C ASP A 98 -15.47 8.76 -4.28
N LEU A 99 -14.64 7.90 -4.84
CA LEU A 99 -14.92 7.13 -6.05
C LEU A 99 -15.21 5.67 -5.68
N PRO A 100 -15.90 4.93 -6.55
CA PRO A 100 -16.01 3.47 -6.37
C PRO A 100 -14.62 2.86 -6.21
N ARG A 101 -14.48 2.00 -5.22
CA ARG A 101 -13.19 1.41 -4.88
C ARG A 101 -13.33 0.01 -4.32
N VAL A 102 -12.32 -0.79 -4.57
CA VAL A 102 -12.28 -2.18 -4.11
C VAL A 102 -10.91 -2.49 -3.53
N GLU A 103 -10.90 -3.25 -2.46
CA GLU A 103 -9.67 -3.80 -1.90
C GLU A 103 -9.63 -5.30 -2.20
N LEU A 104 -8.59 -5.72 -2.92
CA LEU A 104 -8.36 -7.14 -3.22
C LEU A 104 -7.54 -7.77 -2.07
N PHE A 105 -7.82 -9.03 -1.77
CA PHE A 105 -7.21 -9.77 -0.66
C PHE A 105 -7.43 -9.05 0.68
N ALA A 106 -8.63 -8.51 0.84
CA ALA A 106 -9.02 -7.80 2.05
C ALA A 106 -9.13 -8.78 3.23
N ARG A 107 -8.73 -8.30 4.42
CA ARG A 107 -8.82 -9.08 5.66
C ARG A 107 -10.08 -8.78 6.44
N GLN A 108 -10.75 -7.69 6.11
CA GLN A 108 -11.99 -7.29 6.75
C GLN A 108 -12.79 -6.41 5.79
N LYS A 109 -14.09 -6.34 6.02
CA LYS A 109 -14.94 -5.40 5.29
C LYS A 109 -14.81 -4.02 5.93
N VAL A 110 -14.65 -3.00 5.08
CA VAL A 110 -14.51 -1.61 5.52
C VAL A 110 -15.59 -0.78 4.85
N LYS A 111 -16.27 0.06 5.63
CA LYS A 111 -17.31 0.95 5.11
C LYS A 111 -16.75 1.82 3.98
N GLY A 112 -17.48 1.88 2.87
CA GLY A 112 -17.09 2.67 1.71
C GLY A 112 -16.20 1.94 0.72
N TRP A 113 -15.77 0.71 1.03
CA TRP A 113 -14.94 -0.11 0.17
C TRP A 113 -15.64 -1.41 -0.20
N HIS A 114 -15.57 -1.78 -1.47
CA HIS A 114 -15.86 -3.15 -1.87
C HIS A 114 -14.66 -4.01 -1.47
N SER A 115 -14.92 -5.24 -1.10
CA SER A 115 -13.88 -6.13 -0.58
C SER A 115 -13.94 -7.47 -1.29
N TRP A 116 -12.77 -8.02 -1.59
CA TRP A 116 -12.62 -9.34 -2.18
C TRP A 116 -11.46 -10.05 -1.47
N GLY A 117 -11.68 -11.27 -1.05
CA GLY A 117 -10.66 -12.06 -0.38
C GLY A 117 -11.27 -13.22 0.39
N ASP A 118 -10.45 -14.19 0.75
CA ASP A 118 -10.90 -15.40 1.45
C ASP A 118 -10.98 -15.24 2.98
N GLN A 119 -10.61 -14.07 3.50
CA GLN A 119 -10.67 -13.78 4.94
C GLN A 119 -11.89 -12.95 5.36
N ILE A 120 -12.76 -12.66 4.42
CA ILE A 120 -13.98 -11.88 4.70
C ILE A 120 -15.25 -12.70 4.57
#